data_4a58dc13607c2d7f763ccd561890f74f
#
_entry.id   4a58dc13607c2d7f763ccd561890f74f
#
_cell.length_a   1.000
_cell.length_b   1.000
_cell.length_c   1.000
_cell.angle_alpha   90.00
_cell.angle_beta   90.00
_cell.angle_gamma   90.00
#
_symmetry.space_group_name_H-M   'P 1'
#
loop_
_entity.id
_entity.type
_entity.pdbx_description
1 polymer ?
#
loop_
_entity_poly.entity_id
_entity_poly.type
_entity_poly.pdbx_seq_one_letter_code
_entity_poly.pdbx_strand_id
1 'polypeptide(L)'
;MGKVRVAIIGVGNCASSLVQGVCYYRRAKESDFIPGLMHVNLGGYHIRDIQFSAAFDIDKNKVGKNLSKAIFTYPNNTYKFCEVPNLGVKVHRGMTHDGLGYYLSKIITKAPGPTDDIVKILKDTGTDVVVNFLPVGSEEATKWYVEQVLEAGCGFVNCIPVFIAKEKYWQKRFEEKGLPVIGDDVKSQVGATIVHRVLARLFRDRGVKLEKTSQLNVGGNMDFYNMLERTRLESKKISKTSAVTSQLDFDIGEENIHIGPSDYVAWLTDRKWAYIRLEGRTFGDVPLNIELKLEVWDSPNSAGVVIDAVRCCKLALDNKISGALIPPSSYFKKSPPVQFTDEVAREETEEFIRKYGKKPSPRKRVKPRPVSKARRKSRARKK
;
A
#
# COMPACT_ATOMS: atom_id res chain seq x y z
N MET A 1 20.94 12.38 -4.90
CA MET A 1 19.48 12.13 -4.72
C MET A 1 19.23 11.92 -3.24
N GLY A 2 18.10 12.41 -2.72
CA GLY A 2 17.77 12.26 -1.30
C GLY A 2 17.29 10.83 -1.01
N LYS A 3 17.47 10.40 0.21
CA LYS A 3 16.92 9.14 0.73
C LYS A 3 15.47 9.35 1.14
N VAL A 4 14.67 8.29 1.11
CA VAL A 4 13.34 8.22 1.70
C VAL A 4 13.42 7.29 2.90
N ARG A 5 13.49 7.84 4.11
CA ARG A 5 13.58 7.05 5.34
C ARG A 5 12.18 6.67 5.81
N VAL A 6 11.95 5.37 5.92
CA VAL A 6 10.63 4.80 6.16
C VAL A 6 10.61 4.01 7.46
N ALA A 7 9.71 4.37 8.35
CA ALA A 7 9.38 3.55 9.51
C ALA A 7 8.12 2.71 9.22
N ILE A 8 8.03 1.53 9.83
CA ILE A 8 6.92 0.60 9.67
C ILE A 8 6.28 0.34 11.04
N ILE A 9 4.95 0.47 11.11
CA ILE A 9 4.14 0.04 12.24
C ILE A 9 3.42 -1.25 11.84
N GLY A 10 3.68 -2.35 12.54
CA GLY A 10 3.17 -3.69 12.23
C GLY A 10 4.07 -4.44 11.23
N VAL A 11 4.88 -5.38 11.74
CA VAL A 11 5.85 -6.17 10.96
C VAL A 11 5.21 -7.49 10.52
N GLY A 12 4.08 -7.40 9.80
CA GLY A 12 3.34 -8.52 9.25
C GLY A 12 3.72 -8.87 7.80
N ASN A 13 2.83 -9.58 7.11
CA ASN A 13 3.00 -9.99 5.71
C ASN A 13 3.19 -8.79 4.76
N CYS A 14 2.41 -7.72 4.93
CA CYS A 14 2.53 -6.50 4.10
C CYS A 14 3.89 -5.84 4.27
N ALA A 15 4.38 -5.74 5.51
CA ALA A 15 5.73 -5.26 5.79
C ALA A 15 6.80 -6.15 5.17
N SER A 16 6.63 -7.48 5.24
CA SER A 16 7.52 -8.44 4.61
C SER A 16 7.61 -8.22 3.11
N SER A 17 6.48 -8.12 2.42
CA SER A 17 6.44 -7.90 0.97
C SER A 17 6.99 -6.54 0.56
N LEU A 18 6.75 -5.49 1.35
CA LEU A 18 7.31 -4.15 1.12
C LEU A 18 8.84 -4.16 1.22
N VAL A 19 9.39 -4.75 2.27
CA VAL A 19 10.85 -4.81 2.49
C VAL A 19 11.51 -5.67 1.43
N GLN A 20 10.94 -6.82 1.10
CA GLN A 20 11.42 -7.67 0.02
C GLN A 20 11.39 -6.94 -1.33
N GLY A 21 10.30 -6.22 -1.65
CA GLY A 21 10.12 -5.49 -2.90
C GLY A 21 11.19 -4.41 -3.11
N VAL A 22 11.46 -3.62 -2.08
CA VAL A 22 12.52 -2.61 -2.11
C VAL A 22 13.90 -3.25 -2.34
N CYS A 23 14.17 -4.37 -1.67
CA CYS A 23 15.42 -5.11 -1.85
C CYS A 23 15.55 -5.71 -3.26
N TYR A 24 14.52 -6.36 -3.75
CA TYR A 24 14.49 -7.08 -5.02
C TYR A 24 14.71 -6.14 -6.21
N TYR A 25 13.99 -5.00 -6.22
CA TYR A 25 14.03 -4.04 -7.32
C TYR A 25 15.06 -2.90 -7.14
N ARG A 26 15.92 -2.95 -6.15
CA ARG A 26 16.92 -1.89 -5.89
C ARG A 26 17.88 -1.59 -7.05
N ARG A 27 18.10 -2.56 -7.95
CA ARG A 27 18.97 -2.45 -9.12
C ARG A 27 18.22 -2.25 -10.44
N ALA A 28 16.90 -2.11 -10.39
CA ALA A 28 16.10 -1.86 -11.58
C ALA A 28 16.58 -0.61 -12.33
N LYS A 29 16.48 -0.63 -13.64
CA LYS A 29 16.78 0.54 -14.49
C LYS A 29 15.50 1.37 -14.64
N GLU A 30 15.63 2.67 -14.86
CA GLU A 30 14.48 3.55 -15.09
C GLU A 30 13.63 3.14 -16.30
N SER A 31 14.24 2.42 -17.26
CA SER A 31 13.54 1.88 -18.44
C SER A 31 12.81 0.57 -18.20
N ASP A 32 13.03 -0.07 -17.04
CA ASP A 32 12.42 -1.37 -16.78
C ASP A 32 10.93 -1.21 -16.46
N PHE A 33 10.11 -2.11 -16.97
CA PHE A 33 8.74 -2.27 -16.54
C PHE A 33 8.72 -3.17 -15.29
N ILE A 34 8.28 -2.64 -14.18
CA ILE A 34 8.11 -3.39 -12.93
C ILE A 34 6.62 -3.53 -12.65
N PRO A 35 6.09 -4.77 -12.65
CA PRO A 35 4.70 -4.99 -12.27
C PRO A 35 4.41 -4.39 -10.90
N GLY A 36 3.33 -3.61 -10.78
CA GLY A 36 2.89 -3.04 -9.53
C GLY A 36 3.47 -1.68 -9.15
N LEU A 37 4.33 -1.11 -9.96
CA LEU A 37 4.84 0.25 -9.79
C LEU A 37 4.37 1.17 -10.91
N MET A 38 4.06 2.41 -10.57
CA MET A 38 3.84 3.45 -11.58
C MET A 38 5.15 3.77 -12.31
N HIS A 39 6.22 3.98 -11.54
CA HIS A 39 7.55 4.32 -12.05
C HIS A 39 8.66 3.71 -11.22
N VAL A 40 9.75 3.27 -11.86
CA VAL A 40 10.99 2.87 -11.17
C VAL A 40 11.60 4.08 -10.46
N ASN A 41 11.60 5.24 -11.12
CA ASN A 41 11.97 6.53 -10.56
C ASN A 41 10.74 7.44 -10.56
N LEU A 42 10.15 7.64 -9.39
CA LEU A 42 8.95 8.44 -9.19
C LEU A 42 9.36 9.84 -8.70
N GLY A 43 9.21 10.85 -9.55
CA GLY A 43 9.49 12.24 -9.20
C GLY A 43 10.91 12.53 -8.72
N GLY A 44 11.89 11.71 -9.10
CA GLY A 44 13.29 11.80 -8.65
C GLY A 44 13.65 10.87 -7.51
N TYR A 45 12.73 10.04 -7.04
CA TYR A 45 12.98 8.99 -6.07
C TYR A 45 12.90 7.61 -6.72
N HIS A 46 14.06 6.98 -6.87
CA HIS A 46 14.16 5.58 -7.30
C HIS A 46 13.77 4.64 -6.16
N ILE A 47 13.33 3.41 -6.46
CA ILE A 47 13.01 2.40 -5.44
C ILE A 47 14.16 2.20 -4.44
N ARG A 48 15.40 2.18 -4.91
CA ARG A 48 16.62 2.03 -4.08
C ARG A 48 16.85 3.16 -3.07
N ASP A 49 16.18 4.30 -3.24
CA ASP A 49 16.33 5.44 -2.35
C ASP A 49 15.49 5.26 -1.08
N ILE A 50 14.56 4.29 -1.07
CA ILE A 50 13.82 3.89 0.12
C ILE A 50 14.77 3.15 1.07
N GLN A 51 14.86 3.63 2.31
CA GLN A 51 15.64 3.05 3.39
C GLN A 51 14.74 2.89 4.62
N PHE A 52 14.66 1.68 5.13
CA PHE A 52 13.94 1.46 6.39
C PHE A 52 14.76 2.04 7.53
N SER A 53 14.14 2.84 8.38
CA SER A 53 14.77 3.59 9.47
C SER A 53 14.39 3.07 10.85
N ALA A 54 13.13 2.64 11.00
CA ALA A 54 12.60 2.06 12.23
C ALA A 54 11.49 1.06 11.93
N ALA A 55 11.19 0.18 12.88
CA ALA A 55 10.05 -0.73 12.79
C ALA A 55 9.49 -0.96 14.20
N PHE A 56 8.17 -1.09 14.29
CA PHE A 56 7.45 -1.28 15.55
C PHE A 56 6.52 -2.49 15.44
N ASP A 57 6.56 -3.36 16.43
CA ASP A 57 5.67 -4.52 16.56
C ASP A 57 5.42 -4.83 18.04
N ILE A 58 4.48 -5.70 18.34
CA ILE A 58 4.17 -6.13 19.71
C ILE A 58 4.50 -7.61 19.96
N ASP A 59 4.76 -8.38 18.92
CA ASP A 59 5.05 -9.81 19.01
C ASP A 59 6.44 -10.04 19.64
N LYS A 60 6.47 -10.81 20.76
CA LYS A 60 7.72 -11.19 21.45
C LYS A 60 8.74 -11.88 20.53
N ASN A 61 8.25 -12.52 19.46
CA ASN A 61 9.12 -13.23 18.52
C ASN A 61 9.75 -12.28 17.48
N LYS A 62 9.30 -11.03 17.40
CA LYS A 62 9.78 -10.02 16.44
C LYS A 62 10.50 -8.86 17.12
N VAL A 63 9.98 -8.38 18.25
CA VAL A 63 10.60 -7.30 19.02
C VAL A 63 12.04 -7.66 19.41
N GLY A 64 12.94 -6.72 19.21
CA GLY A 64 14.39 -6.90 19.44
C GLY A 64 15.16 -7.50 18.27
N LYS A 65 14.51 -8.17 17.31
CA LYS A 65 15.14 -8.72 16.12
C LYS A 65 15.46 -7.63 15.08
N ASN A 66 16.42 -7.92 14.20
CA ASN A 66 16.61 -7.13 12.98
C ASN A 66 15.39 -7.29 12.05
N LEU A 67 14.95 -6.19 11.44
CA LEU A 67 13.80 -6.18 10.53
C LEU A 67 13.90 -7.24 9.43
N SER A 68 15.11 -7.45 8.86
CA SER A 68 15.37 -8.47 7.84
C SER A 68 15.08 -9.90 8.28
N LYS A 69 15.03 -10.17 9.58
CA LYS A 69 14.67 -11.47 10.16
C LYS A 69 13.22 -11.48 10.64
N ALA A 70 12.79 -10.37 11.24
CA ALA A 70 11.44 -10.24 11.78
C ALA A 70 10.36 -10.41 10.70
N ILE A 71 10.57 -9.90 9.49
CA ILE A 71 9.64 -10.02 8.35
C ILE A 71 9.37 -11.47 7.91
N PHE A 72 10.23 -12.43 8.28
CA PHE A 72 10.06 -13.87 8.01
C PHE A 72 9.72 -14.67 9.26
N THR A 73 9.53 -14.01 10.40
CA THR A 73 9.16 -14.68 11.65
C THR A 73 7.67 -15.03 11.62
N TYR A 74 7.32 -16.28 12.00
CA TYR A 74 5.93 -16.69 12.19
C TYR A 74 5.19 -15.69 13.09
N PRO A 75 3.94 -15.32 12.79
CA PRO A 75 3.01 -15.95 11.87
C PRO A 75 3.04 -15.42 10.42
N ASN A 76 4.07 -14.67 10.02
CA ASN A 76 4.19 -14.23 8.65
C ASN A 76 4.34 -15.44 7.71
N ASN A 77 3.52 -15.46 6.66
CA ASN A 77 3.41 -16.58 5.72
C ASN A 77 3.29 -16.13 4.25
N THR A 78 3.69 -14.87 3.97
CA THR A 78 3.71 -14.35 2.60
C THR A 78 4.80 -15.00 1.75
N TYR A 79 4.65 -14.89 0.43
CA TYR A 79 5.61 -15.43 -0.52
C TYR A 79 7.00 -14.81 -0.33
N LYS A 80 8.02 -15.66 -0.20
CA LYS A 80 9.41 -15.24 -0.09
C LYS A 80 10.01 -15.17 -1.49
N PHE A 81 10.19 -13.98 -2.03
CA PHE A 81 10.75 -13.73 -3.36
C PHE A 81 12.11 -13.02 -3.33
N CYS A 82 12.58 -12.61 -2.16
CA CYS A 82 13.88 -11.97 -1.98
C CYS A 82 14.52 -12.34 -0.65
N GLU A 83 15.81 -12.68 -0.69
CA GLU A 83 16.64 -12.68 0.51
C GLU A 83 16.99 -11.25 0.90
N VAL A 84 16.63 -10.85 2.11
CA VAL A 84 16.87 -9.50 2.61
C VAL A 84 18.15 -9.49 3.47
N PRO A 85 19.16 -8.71 3.08
CA PRO A 85 20.40 -8.59 3.89
C PRO A 85 20.10 -7.91 5.23
N ASN A 86 21.05 -7.96 6.16
CA ASN A 86 20.93 -7.23 7.40
C ASN A 86 20.77 -5.71 7.12
N LEU A 87 19.64 -5.15 7.56
CA LEU A 87 19.30 -3.75 7.33
C LEU A 87 19.80 -2.80 8.44
N GLY A 88 20.31 -3.35 9.55
CA GLY A 88 20.70 -2.56 10.73
C GLY A 88 19.51 -1.98 11.49
N VAL A 89 18.27 -2.35 11.14
CA VAL A 89 17.03 -1.82 11.74
C VAL A 89 16.49 -2.83 12.75
N LYS A 90 16.44 -2.43 14.01
CA LYS A 90 15.82 -3.20 15.09
C LYS A 90 14.31 -3.00 15.09
N VAL A 91 13.54 -4.04 15.38
CA VAL A 91 12.11 -3.95 15.67
C VAL A 91 11.93 -3.52 17.13
N HIS A 92 11.31 -2.39 17.33
CA HIS A 92 10.99 -1.81 18.63
C HIS A 92 9.62 -2.27 19.12
N ARG A 93 9.44 -2.23 20.45
CA ARG A 93 8.15 -2.57 21.04
C ARG A 93 7.15 -1.44 20.88
N GLY A 94 6.08 -1.75 20.18
CA GLY A 94 4.97 -0.83 19.92
C GLY A 94 3.90 -0.83 21.01
N MET A 95 2.88 -0.01 20.81
CA MET A 95 1.71 0.13 21.68
C MET A 95 0.59 -0.85 21.29
N THR A 96 -0.19 -1.26 22.27
CA THR A 96 -1.36 -2.13 22.12
C THR A 96 -2.55 -1.51 22.87
N HIS A 97 -3.39 -0.72 22.21
CA HIS A 97 -4.59 -0.15 22.81
C HIS A 97 -5.82 -1.05 22.65
N ASP A 98 -6.09 -1.51 21.42
CA ASP A 98 -7.28 -2.31 21.10
C ASP A 98 -7.13 -3.81 21.45
N GLY A 99 -5.96 -4.20 21.95
CA GLY A 99 -5.64 -5.59 22.23
C GLY A 99 -5.47 -6.43 20.95
N LEU A 100 -5.28 -7.75 21.16
CA LEU A 100 -5.12 -8.72 20.08
C LEU A 100 -6.46 -9.31 19.63
N GLY A 101 -7.52 -9.14 20.40
CA GLY A 101 -8.77 -9.86 20.19
C GLY A 101 -8.65 -11.36 20.47
N TYR A 102 -9.76 -12.07 20.34
CA TYR A 102 -9.85 -13.48 20.70
C TYR A 102 -8.96 -14.36 19.83
N TYR A 103 -8.94 -14.14 18.52
CA TYR A 103 -8.21 -15.02 17.59
C TYR A 103 -6.71 -14.78 17.62
N LEU A 104 -6.25 -13.54 17.44
CA LEU A 104 -4.82 -13.25 17.40
C LEU A 104 -4.11 -13.51 18.73
N SER A 105 -4.79 -13.41 19.88
CA SER A 105 -4.22 -13.74 21.19
C SER A 105 -3.81 -15.21 21.35
N LYS A 106 -4.35 -16.11 20.53
CA LYS A 106 -3.96 -17.53 20.49
C LYS A 106 -2.64 -17.78 19.76
N ILE A 107 -2.23 -16.85 18.91
CA ILE A 107 -1.06 -16.98 18.03
C ILE A 107 0.07 -16.03 18.48
N ILE A 108 -0.26 -14.81 18.83
CA ILE A 108 0.70 -13.75 19.14
C ILE A 108 0.79 -13.57 20.65
N THR A 109 2.00 -13.63 21.19
CA THR A 109 2.29 -13.24 22.57
C THR A 109 2.94 -11.87 22.58
N LYS A 110 2.41 -10.93 23.36
CA LYS A 110 3.00 -9.58 23.47
C LYS A 110 4.40 -9.65 24.09
N ALA A 111 5.33 -8.90 23.53
CA ALA A 111 6.64 -8.70 24.11
C ALA A 111 6.51 -8.06 25.51
N PRO A 112 7.32 -8.48 26.50
CA PRO A 112 7.32 -7.87 27.83
C PRO A 112 7.86 -6.43 27.78
N GLY A 113 7.62 -5.70 28.87
CA GLY A 113 8.12 -4.33 29.07
C GLY A 113 7.19 -3.24 28.54
N PRO A 114 7.56 -1.96 28.74
CA PRO A 114 6.79 -0.82 28.25
C PRO A 114 6.94 -0.63 26.74
N THR A 115 6.07 0.19 26.18
CA THR A 115 6.23 0.71 24.80
C THR A 115 7.52 1.53 24.71
N ASP A 116 8.28 1.35 23.64
CA ASP A 116 9.45 2.18 23.38
C ASP A 116 9.02 3.62 23.04
N ASP A 117 9.91 4.59 23.23
CA ASP A 117 9.65 6.00 22.89
C ASP A 117 9.63 6.18 21.36
N ILE A 118 8.42 6.12 20.79
CA ILE A 118 8.19 6.17 19.34
C ILE A 118 8.67 7.51 18.75
N VAL A 119 8.34 8.62 19.41
CA VAL A 119 8.70 9.97 18.93
C VAL A 119 10.22 10.13 18.88
N LYS A 120 10.89 9.74 19.95
CA LYS A 120 12.35 9.80 20.03
C LYS A 120 12.99 8.93 18.94
N ILE A 121 12.53 7.70 18.75
CA ILE A 121 13.06 6.78 17.75
C ILE A 121 12.90 7.36 16.33
N LEU A 122 11.71 7.88 16.00
CA LEU A 122 11.44 8.48 14.69
C LEU A 122 12.33 9.69 14.42
N LYS A 123 12.54 10.56 15.43
CA LYS A 123 13.43 11.72 15.35
C LYS A 123 14.90 11.30 15.22
N ASP A 124 15.39 10.41 16.06
CA ASP A 124 16.79 9.97 16.08
C ASP A 124 17.19 9.26 14.77
N THR A 125 16.26 8.52 14.17
CA THR A 125 16.48 7.83 12.89
C THR A 125 16.23 8.72 11.67
N GLY A 126 15.77 9.96 11.89
CA GLY A 126 15.45 10.93 10.84
C GLY A 126 14.41 10.39 9.88
N THR A 127 13.38 9.71 10.38
CA THR A 127 12.30 9.13 9.57
C THR A 127 11.55 10.23 8.80
N ASP A 128 11.35 10.02 7.50
CA ASP A 128 10.56 10.91 6.65
C ASP A 128 9.07 10.51 6.65
N VAL A 129 8.79 9.22 6.46
CA VAL A 129 7.44 8.67 6.26
C VAL A 129 7.21 7.46 7.13
N VAL A 130 6.07 7.39 7.79
CA VAL A 130 5.63 6.23 8.57
C VAL A 130 4.51 5.50 7.84
N VAL A 131 4.66 4.19 7.67
CA VAL A 131 3.66 3.31 7.05
C VAL A 131 2.97 2.49 8.13
N ASN A 132 1.64 2.53 8.14
CA ASN A 132 0.80 1.79 9.08
C ASN A 132 0.26 0.50 8.45
N PHE A 133 0.65 -0.64 9.03
CA PHE A 133 0.18 -2.00 8.69
C PHE A 133 -0.39 -2.73 9.92
N LEU A 134 -0.94 -2.01 10.88
CA LEU A 134 -1.63 -2.64 12.01
C LEU A 134 -2.79 -3.53 11.51
N PRO A 135 -3.20 -4.54 12.29
CA PRO A 135 -4.34 -5.36 11.94
C PRO A 135 -5.66 -4.57 11.97
N VAL A 136 -6.65 -5.06 11.23
CA VAL A 136 -8.02 -4.54 11.26
C VAL A 136 -8.55 -4.52 12.69
N GLY A 137 -9.27 -3.46 13.07
CA GLY A 137 -9.79 -3.23 14.41
C GLY A 137 -8.79 -2.60 15.38
N SER A 138 -7.67 -2.04 14.87
CA SER A 138 -6.68 -1.28 15.66
C SER A 138 -6.99 0.23 15.59
N GLU A 139 -8.21 0.62 15.98
CA GLU A 139 -8.70 2.00 15.91
C GLU A 139 -7.91 2.92 16.83
N GLU A 140 -7.89 2.62 18.13
CA GLU A 140 -7.25 3.47 19.14
C GLU A 140 -5.72 3.44 19.01
N ALA A 141 -5.15 2.27 18.71
CA ALA A 141 -3.71 2.17 18.46
C ALA A 141 -3.30 3.03 17.25
N THR A 142 -4.08 3.02 16.17
CA THR A 142 -3.78 3.84 14.98
C THR A 142 -3.83 5.33 15.29
N LYS A 143 -4.87 5.80 15.96
CA LYS A 143 -5.00 7.21 16.37
C LYS A 143 -3.86 7.64 17.28
N TRP A 144 -3.51 6.79 18.25
CA TRP A 144 -2.36 7.02 19.13
C TRP A 144 -1.05 7.14 18.34
N TYR A 145 -0.81 6.23 17.38
CA TYR A 145 0.39 6.32 16.54
C TYR A 145 0.41 7.57 15.66
N VAL A 146 -0.75 8.01 15.16
CA VAL A 146 -0.84 9.27 14.38
C VAL A 146 -0.37 10.47 15.22
N GLU A 147 -0.74 10.53 16.51
CA GLU A 147 -0.23 11.59 17.40
C GLU A 147 1.30 11.54 17.53
N GLN A 148 1.89 10.34 17.69
CA GLN A 148 3.35 10.19 17.75
C GLN A 148 4.03 10.62 16.42
N VAL A 149 3.42 10.29 15.29
CA VAL A 149 3.90 10.65 13.96
C VAL A 149 3.87 12.17 13.76
N LEU A 150 2.78 12.83 14.14
CA LEU A 150 2.62 14.29 14.10
C LEU A 150 3.64 15.00 14.99
N GLU A 151 3.89 14.47 16.19
CA GLU A 151 4.89 15.00 17.11
C GLU A 151 6.33 14.79 16.62
N ALA A 152 6.57 13.68 15.94
CA ALA A 152 7.88 13.38 15.34
C ALA A 152 8.16 14.21 14.08
N GLY A 153 7.13 14.80 13.45
CA GLY A 153 7.27 15.57 12.22
C GLY A 153 7.39 14.70 10.96
N CYS A 154 6.73 13.55 10.91
CA CYS A 154 6.77 12.62 9.78
C CYS A 154 5.50 12.68 8.93
N GLY A 155 5.60 12.38 7.63
CA GLY A 155 4.45 12.07 6.80
C GLY A 155 3.88 10.69 7.14
N PHE A 156 2.61 10.46 6.81
CA PHE A 156 1.91 9.23 7.17
C PHE A 156 1.23 8.55 5.99
N VAL A 157 1.43 7.24 5.85
CA VAL A 157 0.77 6.40 4.84
C VAL A 157 -0.05 5.33 5.57
N ASN A 158 -1.36 5.54 5.64
CA ASN A 158 -2.28 4.61 6.30
C ASN A 158 -2.75 3.51 5.34
N CYS A 159 -2.41 2.26 5.65
CA CYS A 159 -2.75 1.11 4.81
C CYS A 159 -3.89 0.26 5.37
N ILE A 160 -4.51 0.65 6.48
CA ILE A 160 -5.60 -0.08 7.13
C ILE A 160 -6.90 0.73 7.11
N PRO A 161 -8.07 0.10 7.31
CA PRO A 161 -9.37 0.75 7.23
C PRO A 161 -9.75 1.51 8.52
N VAL A 162 -8.81 2.22 9.11
CA VAL A 162 -9.05 3.23 10.16
C VAL A 162 -9.02 4.59 9.50
N PHE A 163 -10.09 5.38 9.64
CA PHE A 163 -10.23 6.62 8.88
C PHE A 163 -9.40 7.75 9.49
N ILE A 164 -8.29 8.05 8.86
CA ILE A 164 -7.38 9.15 9.22
C ILE A 164 -7.40 10.22 8.11
N ALA A 165 -7.01 9.85 6.88
CA ALA A 165 -7.00 10.81 5.78
C ALA A 165 -8.40 11.24 5.36
N LYS A 166 -9.43 10.41 5.58
CA LYS A 166 -10.84 10.71 5.29
C LYS A 166 -11.47 11.64 6.33
N GLU A 167 -11.04 11.62 7.58
CA GLU A 167 -11.62 12.38 8.68
C GLU A 167 -11.11 13.83 8.72
N LYS A 168 -12.04 14.81 8.73
CA LYS A 168 -11.73 16.24 8.76
C LYS A 168 -10.87 16.65 9.94
N TYR A 169 -11.09 16.04 11.10
CA TYR A 169 -10.29 16.28 12.30
C TYR A 169 -8.80 16.01 12.04
N TRP A 170 -8.48 14.84 11.50
CA TRP A 170 -7.09 14.46 11.24
C TRP A 170 -6.48 15.25 10.07
N GLN A 171 -7.27 15.51 9.00
CA GLN A 171 -6.80 16.37 7.89
C GLN A 171 -6.28 17.70 8.43
N LYS A 172 -7.08 18.37 9.26
CA LYS A 172 -6.71 19.65 9.87
C LYS A 172 -5.45 19.53 10.74
N ARG A 173 -5.30 18.46 11.53
CA ARG A 173 -4.11 18.21 12.36
C ARG A 173 -2.84 18.07 11.51
N PHE A 174 -2.92 17.33 10.38
CA PHE A 174 -1.81 17.23 9.44
C PHE A 174 -1.49 18.56 8.75
N GLU A 175 -2.50 19.34 8.37
CA GLU A 175 -2.34 20.69 7.81
C GLU A 175 -1.63 21.64 8.80
N GLU A 176 -2.10 21.70 10.03
CA GLU A 176 -1.53 22.54 11.09
C GLU A 176 -0.07 22.18 11.39
N LYS A 177 0.30 20.92 11.28
CA LYS A 177 1.69 20.46 11.45
C LYS A 177 2.55 20.59 10.20
N GLY A 178 1.98 20.98 9.06
CA GLY A 178 2.70 21.07 7.79
C GLY A 178 3.11 19.70 7.22
N LEU A 179 2.38 18.63 7.53
CA LEU A 179 2.71 17.24 7.20
C LEU A 179 1.69 16.62 6.26
N PRO A 180 2.10 15.76 5.31
CA PRO A 180 1.19 15.05 4.41
C PRO A 180 0.69 13.75 5.01
N VAL A 181 -0.55 13.37 4.62
CA VAL A 181 -1.11 12.04 4.87
C VAL A 181 -1.71 11.45 3.59
N ILE A 182 -1.49 10.14 3.37
CA ILE A 182 -2.11 9.33 2.32
C ILE A 182 -2.89 8.20 3.00
N GLY A 183 -4.19 8.13 2.81
CA GLY A 183 -5.08 7.13 3.45
C GLY A 183 -6.43 7.05 2.73
N ASP A 184 -7.27 6.12 3.09
CA ASP A 184 -7.12 5.04 4.07
C ASP A 184 -7.43 3.70 3.38
N ASP A 185 -6.98 2.58 3.98
CA ASP A 185 -7.15 1.21 3.48
C ASP A 185 -6.49 0.97 2.11
N VAL A 186 -5.36 0.26 2.08
CA VAL A 186 -4.60 0.03 0.85
C VAL A 186 -5.42 -0.66 -0.25
N LYS A 187 -5.38 -0.10 -1.45
CA LYS A 187 -6.00 -0.65 -2.66
C LYS A 187 -4.91 -1.39 -3.44
N SER A 188 -4.97 -2.72 -3.45
CA SER A 188 -3.99 -3.57 -4.13
C SER A 188 -3.96 -3.28 -5.64
N GLN A 189 -2.91 -3.71 -6.32
CA GLN A 189 -2.68 -3.50 -7.75
C GLN A 189 -3.82 -4.08 -8.61
N VAL A 190 -4.02 -5.40 -8.55
CA VAL A 190 -5.19 -6.10 -9.11
C VAL A 190 -5.77 -6.96 -8.00
N GLY A 191 -6.72 -6.44 -7.26
CA GLY A 191 -7.38 -7.13 -6.16
C GLY A 191 -8.89 -7.16 -6.35
N ALA A 192 -9.57 -7.86 -5.45
CA ALA A 192 -11.02 -8.03 -5.52
C ALA A 192 -11.78 -6.70 -5.65
N THR A 193 -11.38 -5.67 -4.90
CA THR A 193 -12.01 -4.34 -4.97
C THR A 193 -11.85 -3.71 -6.35
N ILE A 194 -10.65 -3.75 -6.96
CA ILE A 194 -10.42 -3.19 -8.30
C ILE A 194 -11.25 -3.92 -9.34
N VAL A 195 -11.20 -5.25 -9.33
CA VAL A 195 -11.98 -6.05 -10.29
C VAL A 195 -13.48 -5.79 -10.16
N HIS A 196 -13.98 -5.75 -8.92
CA HIS A 196 -15.40 -5.48 -8.67
C HIS A 196 -15.83 -4.07 -9.13
N ARG A 197 -15.01 -3.04 -8.84
CA ARG A 197 -15.23 -1.66 -9.32
C ARG A 197 -15.29 -1.59 -10.84
N VAL A 198 -14.36 -2.24 -11.54
CA VAL A 198 -14.31 -2.26 -13.01
C VAL A 198 -15.56 -2.94 -13.58
N LEU A 199 -16.00 -4.05 -12.99
CA LEU A 199 -17.23 -4.74 -13.42
C LEU A 199 -18.49 -3.91 -13.14
N ALA A 200 -18.60 -3.28 -11.98
CA ALA A 200 -19.72 -2.38 -11.66
C ALA A 200 -19.76 -1.19 -12.63
N ARG A 201 -18.61 -0.59 -12.91
CA ARG A 201 -18.48 0.47 -13.91
C ARG A 201 -18.85 -0.01 -15.31
N LEU A 202 -18.45 -1.22 -15.71
CA LEU A 202 -18.82 -1.81 -17.00
C LEU A 202 -20.33 -1.89 -17.18
N PHE A 203 -21.07 -2.31 -16.14
CA PHE A 203 -22.53 -2.34 -16.16
C PHE A 203 -23.09 -0.94 -16.42
N ARG A 204 -22.64 0.07 -15.66
CA ARG A 204 -23.05 1.46 -15.85
C ARG A 204 -22.73 1.97 -17.26
N ASP A 205 -21.46 1.83 -17.70
CA ASP A 205 -20.99 2.37 -18.98
C ASP A 205 -21.63 1.69 -20.19
N ARG A 206 -22.21 0.49 -20.02
CA ARG A 206 -22.97 -0.25 -21.05
C ARG A 206 -24.47 -0.16 -20.88
N GLY A 207 -24.98 0.64 -19.94
CA GLY A 207 -26.41 0.81 -19.72
C GLY A 207 -27.10 -0.45 -19.18
N VAL A 208 -26.37 -1.33 -18.50
CA VAL A 208 -26.92 -2.49 -17.82
C VAL A 208 -27.32 -2.09 -16.41
N LYS A 209 -28.58 -2.34 -16.04
CA LYS A 209 -29.07 -2.06 -14.69
C LYS A 209 -28.51 -3.11 -13.73
N LEU A 210 -27.60 -2.71 -12.85
CA LEU A 210 -27.10 -3.57 -11.77
C LEU A 210 -28.19 -3.65 -10.69
N GLU A 211 -28.62 -4.85 -10.32
CA GLU A 211 -29.64 -5.06 -9.29
C GLU A 211 -29.05 -5.60 -7.99
N LYS A 212 -28.12 -6.55 -8.08
CA LYS A 212 -27.49 -7.17 -6.92
C LYS A 212 -26.03 -7.44 -7.15
N THR A 213 -25.22 -7.39 -6.09
CA THR A 213 -23.82 -7.79 -6.18
C THR A 213 -23.29 -8.35 -4.88
N SER A 214 -22.41 -9.32 -5.00
CA SER A 214 -21.69 -9.88 -3.85
C SER A 214 -20.20 -10.08 -4.12
N GLN A 215 -19.40 -9.97 -3.06
CA GLN A 215 -17.99 -10.31 -3.06
C GLN A 215 -17.65 -11.06 -1.79
N LEU A 216 -17.38 -12.34 -1.91
CA LEU A 216 -16.96 -13.22 -0.83
C LEU A 216 -15.44 -13.37 -0.89
N ASN A 217 -14.75 -13.12 0.23
CA ASN A 217 -13.30 -13.21 0.29
C ASN A 217 -12.87 -14.28 1.30
N VAL A 218 -12.01 -15.18 0.87
CA VAL A 218 -11.41 -16.24 1.70
C VAL A 218 -9.90 -16.12 1.61
N GLY A 219 -9.20 -16.19 2.74
CA GLY A 219 -7.75 -16.09 2.77
C GLY A 219 -7.12 -16.87 3.91
N GLY A 220 -5.79 -17.01 3.90
CA GLY A 220 -5.06 -17.83 4.88
C GLY A 220 -4.02 -17.06 5.68
N ASN A 221 -3.99 -15.73 5.58
CA ASN A 221 -3.09 -14.90 6.39
C ASN A 221 -3.73 -14.43 7.70
N MET A 222 -2.94 -13.80 8.55
CA MET A 222 -3.41 -13.36 9.87
C MET A 222 -4.45 -12.25 9.82
N ASP A 223 -4.57 -11.49 8.74
CA ASP A 223 -5.66 -10.53 8.58
C ASP A 223 -7.01 -11.26 8.46
N PHE A 224 -7.08 -12.34 7.67
CA PHE A 224 -8.28 -13.18 7.59
C PHE A 224 -8.59 -13.92 8.89
N TYR A 225 -7.57 -14.41 9.59
CA TYR A 225 -7.76 -15.04 10.91
C TYR A 225 -8.31 -14.02 11.95
N ASN A 226 -7.77 -12.81 11.97
CA ASN A 226 -8.28 -11.72 12.81
C ASN A 226 -9.73 -11.34 12.47
N MET A 227 -10.09 -11.37 11.19
CA MET A 227 -11.43 -11.00 10.72
C MET A 227 -12.51 -12.05 11.02
N LEU A 228 -12.19 -13.23 11.55
CA LEU A 228 -13.18 -14.13 12.14
C LEU A 228 -13.87 -13.48 13.34
N GLU A 229 -13.23 -12.50 14.00
CA GLU A 229 -13.84 -11.67 15.02
C GLU A 229 -14.66 -10.54 14.38
N ARG A 230 -15.94 -10.80 14.15
CA ARG A 230 -16.81 -9.93 13.35
C ARG A 230 -17.01 -8.53 13.92
N THR A 231 -16.90 -8.37 15.25
CA THR A 231 -16.99 -7.06 15.93
C THR A 231 -15.87 -6.07 15.52
N ARG A 232 -14.78 -6.55 14.94
CA ARG A 232 -13.65 -5.74 14.48
C ARG A 232 -13.76 -5.28 13.01
N LEU A 233 -14.90 -5.53 12.33
CA LEU A 233 -15.01 -5.41 10.87
C LEU A 233 -15.76 -4.19 10.36
N GLU A 234 -16.36 -3.37 11.20
CA GLU A 234 -17.26 -2.28 10.79
C GLU A 234 -16.59 -1.32 9.78
N SER A 235 -15.45 -0.75 10.14
CA SER A 235 -14.70 0.17 9.26
C SER A 235 -14.31 -0.49 7.93
N LYS A 236 -13.93 -1.78 7.96
CA LYS A 236 -13.54 -2.52 6.76
C LYS A 236 -14.71 -2.81 5.82
N LYS A 237 -15.90 -3.08 6.36
CA LYS A 237 -17.13 -3.26 5.58
C LYS A 237 -17.49 -1.97 4.87
N ILE A 238 -17.53 -0.86 5.59
CA ILE A 238 -17.79 0.48 5.06
C ILE A 238 -16.79 0.83 3.94
N SER A 239 -15.50 0.63 4.18
CA SER A 239 -14.44 0.92 3.21
C SER A 239 -14.63 0.19 1.88
N LYS A 240 -14.89 -1.12 1.93
CA LYS A 240 -15.04 -1.94 0.73
C LYS A 240 -16.33 -1.65 -0.03
N THR A 241 -17.45 -1.51 0.68
CA THR A 241 -18.75 -1.24 0.08
C THR A 241 -18.74 0.11 -0.64
N SER A 242 -18.31 1.17 0.04
CA SER A 242 -18.21 2.50 -0.55
C SER A 242 -17.28 2.57 -1.76
N ALA A 243 -16.19 1.80 -1.76
CA ALA A 243 -15.30 1.73 -2.91
C ALA A 243 -15.96 1.18 -4.18
N VAL A 244 -16.89 0.22 -4.07
CA VAL A 244 -17.62 -0.37 -5.21
C VAL A 244 -18.80 0.50 -5.59
N THR A 245 -19.64 0.90 -4.64
CA THR A 245 -20.84 1.69 -4.91
C THR A 245 -20.55 3.06 -5.52
N SER A 246 -19.38 3.64 -5.21
CA SER A 246 -18.90 4.89 -5.84
C SER A 246 -18.75 4.81 -7.37
N GLN A 247 -18.80 3.62 -7.97
CA GLN A 247 -18.77 3.44 -9.43
C GLN A 247 -20.15 3.46 -10.08
N LEU A 248 -21.20 3.45 -9.27
CA LEU A 248 -22.59 3.52 -9.72
C LEU A 248 -23.09 4.97 -9.63
N ASP A 249 -24.01 5.34 -10.50
CA ASP A 249 -24.70 6.62 -10.52
C ASP A 249 -26.12 6.53 -9.92
N PHE A 250 -26.48 5.36 -9.39
CA PHE A 250 -27.74 5.08 -8.70
C PHE A 250 -27.50 4.18 -7.49
N ASP A 251 -28.42 4.25 -6.54
CA ASP A 251 -28.42 3.39 -5.36
C ASP A 251 -29.15 2.08 -5.68
N ILE A 252 -28.52 0.94 -5.35
CA ILE A 252 -29.15 -0.39 -5.51
C ILE A 252 -29.71 -0.94 -4.19
N GLY A 253 -29.60 -0.19 -3.09
CA GLY A 253 -30.03 -0.60 -1.75
C GLY A 253 -28.98 -1.48 -1.03
N GLU A 254 -28.83 -1.27 0.27
CA GLU A 254 -27.84 -1.98 1.09
C GLU A 254 -28.08 -3.49 1.13
N GLU A 255 -29.34 -3.93 1.08
CA GLU A 255 -29.74 -5.32 1.10
C GLU A 255 -29.33 -6.09 -0.16
N ASN A 256 -29.05 -5.38 -1.25
CA ASN A 256 -28.61 -5.94 -2.53
C ASN A 256 -27.08 -5.96 -2.69
N ILE A 257 -26.34 -5.55 -1.65
CA ILE A 257 -24.89 -5.48 -1.66
C ILE A 257 -24.32 -6.31 -0.53
N HIS A 258 -23.50 -7.31 -0.86
CA HIS A 258 -22.72 -8.04 0.14
C HIS A 258 -21.23 -8.05 -0.20
N ILE A 259 -20.42 -7.28 0.51
CA ILE A 259 -18.96 -7.24 0.33
C ILE A 259 -18.27 -7.43 1.68
N GLY A 260 -17.60 -8.56 1.85
CA GLY A 260 -16.95 -8.81 3.13
C GLY A 260 -15.90 -9.91 3.10
N PRO A 261 -15.12 -10.04 4.19
CA PRO A 261 -14.41 -11.27 4.49
C PRO A 261 -15.44 -12.35 4.81
N SER A 262 -15.23 -13.54 4.25
CA SER A 262 -16.15 -14.66 4.43
C SER A 262 -15.58 -15.72 5.36
N ASP A 263 -14.30 -16.15 5.15
CA ASP A 263 -13.72 -17.22 5.95
C ASP A 263 -12.18 -17.20 5.93
N TYR A 264 -11.60 -18.03 6.82
CA TYR A 264 -10.17 -18.26 6.94
C TYR A 264 -9.84 -19.72 6.62
N VAL A 265 -8.87 -19.92 5.73
CA VAL A 265 -8.36 -21.24 5.35
C VAL A 265 -6.84 -21.25 5.46
N ALA A 266 -6.30 -21.84 6.52
CA ALA A 266 -4.88 -21.76 6.90
C ALA A 266 -3.90 -22.17 5.80
N TRP A 267 -4.18 -23.21 5.04
CA TRP A 267 -3.29 -23.70 3.97
C TRP A 267 -3.21 -22.80 2.74
N LEU A 268 -4.08 -21.79 2.63
CA LEU A 268 -3.95 -20.76 1.61
C LEU A 268 -2.72 -19.87 1.86
N THR A 269 -2.20 -19.86 3.08
CA THR A 269 -1.10 -18.95 3.46
C THR A 269 -1.47 -17.49 3.17
N ASP A 270 -0.65 -16.71 2.46
CA ASP A 270 -0.97 -15.34 2.10
C ASP A 270 -1.79 -15.21 0.79
N ARG A 271 -2.31 -16.31 0.27
CA ARG A 271 -3.24 -16.28 -0.86
C ARG A 271 -4.63 -15.87 -0.41
N LYS A 272 -5.31 -15.19 -1.31
CA LYS A 272 -6.70 -14.77 -1.14
C LYS A 272 -7.49 -15.14 -2.38
N TRP A 273 -8.64 -15.78 -2.15
CA TRP A 273 -9.68 -15.95 -3.15
C TRP A 273 -10.75 -14.90 -2.99
N ALA A 274 -11.26 -14.39 -4.10
CA ALA A 274 -12.45 -13.55 -4.15
C ALA A 274 -13.43 -14.14 -5.15
N TYR A 275 -14.67 -14.38 -4.70
CA TYR A 275 -15.79 -14.76 -5.53
C TYR A 275 -16.67 -13.54 -5.70
N ILE A 276 -16.79 -13.05 -6.93
CA ILE A 276 -17.54 -11.83 -7.26
C ILE A 276 -18.70 -12.22 -8.14
N ARG A 277 -19.91 -11.78 -7.78
CA ARG A 277 -21.11 -11.98 -8.55
C ARG A 277 -21.83 -10.65 -8.75
N LEU A 278 -22.28 -10.39 -9.97
CA LEU A 278 -23.11 -9.25 -10.34
C LEU A 278 -24.35 -9.79 -11.05
N GLU A 279 -25.52 -9.32 -10.67
CA GLU A 279 -26.80 -9.64 -11.28
C GLU A 279 -27.45 -8.36 -11.78
N GLY A 280 -27.93 -8.35 -13.00
CA GLY A 280 -28.53 -7.16 -13.59
C GLY A 280 -29.49 -7.47 -14.75
N ARG A 281 -29.96 -6.41 -15.39
CA ARG A 281 -30.90 -6.43 -16.50
C ARG A 281 -30.34 -5.71 -17.70
N THR A 282 -30.51 -6.36 -18.85
CA THR A 282 -30.23 -5.78 -20.17
C THR A 282 -31.52 -5.32 -20.87
N PHE A 283 -31.43 -5.00 -22.15
CA PHE A 283 -32.60 -4.62 -22.97
C PHE A 283 -33.71 -5.68 -22.88
N GLY A 284 -34.96 -5.21 -22.69
CA GLY A 284 -36.13 -6.07 -22.51
C GLY A 284 -36.22 -6.73 -21.13
N ASP A 285 -35.51 -6.19 -20.12
CA ASP A 285 -35.45 -6.74 -18.76
C ASP A 285 -34.88 -8.16 -18.68
N VAL A 286 -34.09 -8.55 -19.70
CA VAL A 286 -33.52 -9.88 -19.77
C VAL A 286 -32.36 -9.98 -18.73
N PRO A 287 -32.35 -11.01 -17.85
CA PRO A 287 -31.30 -11.18 -16.85
C PRO A 287 -29.90 -11.32 -17.48
N LEU A 288 -28.93 -10.67 -16.84
CA LEU A 288 -27.49 -10.83 -17.12
C LEU A 288 -26.76 -11.02 -15.82
N ASN A 289 -25.98 -12.09 -15.72
CA ASN A 289 -25.21 -12.39 -14.54
C ASN A 289 -23.73 -12.57 -14.90
N ILE A 290 -22.84 -12.07 -14.04
CA ILE A 290 -21.40 -12.31 -14.12
C ILE A 290 -20.94 -13.00 -12.85
N GLU A 291 -20.19 -14.07 -12.99
CA GLU A 291 -19.45 -14.71 -11.90
C GLU A 291 -17.96 -14.72 -12.23
N LEU A 292 -17.15 -14.35 -11.24
CA LEU A 292 -15.70 -14.31 -11.37
C LEU A 292 -15.05 -14.83 -10.10
N LYS A 293 -14.06 -15.71 -10.25
CA LYS A 293 -13.13 -16.09 -9.21
C LYS A 293 -11.76 -15.47 -9.48
N LEU A 294 -11.23 -14.75 -8.48
CA LEU A 294 -9.88 -14.21 -8.49
C LEU A 294 -9.05 -14.90 -7.40
N GLU A 295 -7.81 -15.27 -7.73
CA GLU A 295 -6.80 -15.67 -6.74
C GLU A 295 -5.58 -14.76 -6.85
N VAL A 296 -5.11 -14.25 -5.69
CA VAL A 296 -3.92 -13.40 -5.61
C VAL A 296 -3.08 -13.77 -4.37
N TRP A 297 -1.78 -13.48 -4.44
CA TRP A 297 -0.95 -13.32 -3.25
C TRP A 297 -1.20 -11.92 -2.69
N ASP A 298 -1.87 -11.81 -1.54
CA ASP A 298 -2.46 -10.56 -1.05
C ASP A 298 -1.42 -9.49 -0.74
N SER A 299 -0.40 -9.83 0.02
CA SER A 299 0.61 -8.86 0.47
C SER A 299 1.57 -8.39 -0.64
N PRO A 300 2.13 -9.26 -1.50
CA PRO A 300 2.93 -8.81 -2.64
C PRO A 300 2.15 -7.90 -3.60
N ASN A 301 0.86 -8.18 -3.79
CA ASN A 301 -0.03 -7.43 -4.66
C ASN A 301 -0.30 -5.98 -4.17
N SER A 302 0.03 -5.67 -2.91
CA SER A 302 -0.07 -4.33 -2.33
C SER A 302 1.26 -3.60 -2.19
N ALA A 303 2.38 -4.32 -2.19
CA ALA A 303 3.70 -3.77 -1.87
C ALA A 303 4.14 -2.65 -2.82
N GLY A 304 3.94 -2.83 -4.13
CA GLY A 304 4.27 -1.82 -5.14
C GLY A 304 3.48 -0.53 -4.95
N VAL A 305 2.19 -0.66 -4.67
CA VAL A 305 1.30 0.48 -4.39
C VAL A 305 1.79 1.28 -3.17
N VAL A 306 2.26 0.60 -2.13
CA VAL A 306 2.79 1.28 -0.93
C VAL A 306 4.14 1.95 -1.22
N ILE A 307 5.00 1.34 -2.04
CA ILE A 307 6.26 1.96 -2.51
C ILE A 307 5.97 3.30 -3.20
N ASP A 308 4.97 3.35 -4.08
CA ASP A 308 4.58 4.56 -4.79
C ASP A 308 3.96 5.60 -3.83
N ALA A 309 3.08 5.18 -2.94
CA ALA A 309 2.47 6.05 -1.93
C ALA A 309 3.53 6.71 -1.02
N VAL A 310 4.51 5.95 -0.55
CA VAL A 310 5.64 6.44 0.26
C VAL A 310 6.43 7.51 -0.50
N ARG A 311 6.71 7.30 -1.80
CA ARG A 311 7.45 8.27 -2.62
C ARG A 311 6.62 9.53 -2.90
N CYS A 312 5.30 9.39 -3.14
CA CYS A 312 4.40 10.55 -3.24
C CYS A 312 4.33 11.34 -1.93
N CYS A 313 4.27 10.67 -0.78
CA CYS A 313 4.32 11.32 0.53
C CYS A 313 5.62 12.09 0.74
N LYS A 314 6.77 11.52 0.35
CA LYS A 314 8.06 12.20 0.40
C LYS A 314 8.12 13.40 -0.53
N LEU A 315 7.57 13.31 -1.75
CA LEU A 315 7.48 14.47 -2.66
C LEU A 315 6.68 15.61 -2.04
N ALA A 316 5.58 15.29 -1.35
CA ALA A 316 4.79 16.30 -0.64
C ALA A 316 5.60 16.97 0.48
N LEU A 317 6.32 16.20 1.31
CA LEU A 317 7.21 16.72 2.36
C LEU A 317 8.26 17.69 1.78
N ASP A 318 8.94 17.29 0.70
CA ASP A 318 9.99 18.11 0.07
C ASP A 318 9.44 19.42 -0.51
N ASN A 319 8.19 19.42 -0.93
CA ASN A 319 7.50 20.60 -1.50
C ASN A 319 6.61 21.33 -0.48
N LYS A 320 6.67 20.95 0.80
CA LYS A 320 5.88 21.56 1.90
C LYS A 320 4.37 21.50 1.65
N ILE A 321 3.90 20.43 1.04
CA ILE A 321 2.47 20.14 0.85
C ILE A 321 2.00 19.36 2.06
N SER A 322 0.93 19.80 2.70
CA SER A 322 0.39 19.23 3.93
C SER A 322 -1.07 18.82 3.82
N GLY A 323 -1.55 18.14 4.84
CA GLY A 323 -2.91 17.60 4.88
C GLY A 323 -3.07 16.32 4.06
N ALA A 324 -4.31 15.99 3.73
CA ALA A 324 -4.63 14.79 2.94
C ALA A 324 -4.30 14.98 1.46
N LEU A 325 -3.42 14.15 0.94
CA LEU A 325 -3.04 14.18 -0.48
C LEU A 325 -4.13 13.49 -1.32
N ILE A 326 -5.04 14.28 -1.90
CA ILE A 326 -6.21 13.76 -2.60
C ILE A 326 -5.87 12.82 -3.76
N PRO A 327 -5.05 13.22 -4.79
CA PRO A 327 -4.78 12.33 -5.91
C PRO A 327 -4.13 11.00 -5.52
N PRO A 328 -3.00 10.98 -4.75
CA PRO A 328 -2.40 9.73 -4.32
C PRO A 328 -3.33 8.88 -3.44
N SER A 329 -4.13 9.50 -2.55
CA SER A 329 -5.08 8.75 -1.74
C SER A 329 -6.16 8.10 -2.60
N SER A 330 -6.71 8.82 -3.57
CA SER A 330 -7.77 8.29 -4.47
C SER A 330 -7.25 7.12 -5.32
N TYR A 331 -5.99 7.15 -5.74
CA TYR A 331 -5.42 6.08 -6.54
C TYR A 331 -4.97 4.87 -5.70
N PHE A 332 -4.31 5.10 -4.57
CA PHE A 332 -3.68 4.03 -3.77
C PHE A 332 -4.57 3.47 -2.66
N LYS A 333 -5.72 4.08 -2.34
CA LYS A 333 -6.52 3.73 -1.16
C LYS A 333 -7.98 3.47 -1.53
N LYS A 334 -8.65 2.60 -0.73
CA LYS A 334 -10.07 2.26 -0.91
C LYS A 334 -11.01 3.31 -0.32
N SER A 335 -10.58 3.97 0.76
CA SER A 335 -11.34 5.01 1.46
C SER A 335 -10.58 6.33 1.47
N PRO A 336 -10.32 6.95 0.31
CA PRO A 336 -9.69 8.26 0.24
C PRO A 336 -10.65 9.35 0.72
N PRO A 337 -10.15 10.56 0.98
CA PRO A 337 -10.98 11.74 1.24
C PRO A 337 -11.98 12.04 0.12
N VAL A 338 -11.57 11.81 -1.12
CA VAL A 338 -12.42 11.98 -2.33
C VAL A 338 -12.28 10.73 -3.19
N GLN A 339 -13.41 10.14 -3.57
CA GLN A 339 -13.45 8.99 -4.48
C GLN A 339 -13.44 9.46 -5.93
N PHE A 340 -12.43 9.06 -6.69
CA PHE A 340 -12.37 9.20 -8.15
C PHE A 340 -12.57 7.84 -8.83
N THR A 341 -12.87 7.86 -10.14
CA THR A 341 -12.66 6.65 -10.96
C THR A 341 -11.18 6.31 -10.98
N ASP A 342 -10.82 5.04 -11.21
CA ASP A 342 -9.41 4.63 -11.16
C ASP A 342 -8.58 5.30 -12.26
N GLU A 343 -9.19 5.63 -13.41
CA GLU A 343 -8.59 6.39 -14.51
C GLU A 343 -8.23 7.81 -14.07
N VAL A 344 -9.22 8.59 -13.60
CA VAL A 344 -9.02 9.95 -13.12
C VAL A 344 -8.03 9.98 -11.96
N ALA A 345 -8.16 9.07 -10.99
CA ALA A 345 -7.24 8.98 -9.87
C ALA A 345 -5.78 8.77 -10.30
N ARG A 346 -5.57 7.93 -11.34
CA ARG A 346 -4.25 7.70 -11.92
C ARG A 346 -3.70 8.95 -12.61
N GLU A 347 -4.50 9.58 -13.46
CA GLU A 347 -4.10 10.80 -14.18
C GLU A 347 -3.72 11.93 -13.24
N GLU A 348 -4.55 12.19 -12.23
CA GLU A 348 -4.30 13.20 -11.21
C GLU A 348 -3.04 12.88 -10.37
N THR A 349 -2.78 11.60 -10.10
CA THR A 349 -1.56 11.18 -9.42
C THR A 349 -0.32 11.38 -10.30
N GLU A 350 -0.40 11.07 -11.60
CA GLU A 350 0.68 11.36 -12.56
C GLU A 350 0.94 12.86 -12.68
N GLU A 351 -0.12 13.69 -12.65
CA GLU A 351 0.02 15.15 -12.65
C GLU A 351 0.69 15.63 -11.37
N PHE A 352 0.31 15.13 -10.21
CA PHE A 352 0.96 15.40 -8.93
C PHE A 352 2.46 15.07 -9.00
N ILE A 353 2.82 13.89 -9.49
CA ILE A 353 4.22 13.46 -9.63
C ILE A 353 4.98 14.38 -10.57
N ARG A 354 4.39 14.77 -11.71
CA ARG A 354 4.99 15.65 -12.71
C ARG A 354 5.20 17.07 -12.20
N LYS A 355 4.22 17.59 -11.45
CA LYS A 355 4.23 18.95 -10.88
C LYS A 355 5.28 19.12 -9.78
N TYR A 356 5.38 18.14 -8.90
CA TYR A 356 6.20 18.21 -7.69
C TYR A 356 7.48 17.38 -7.76
N GLY A 357 7.63 16.57 -8.79
CA GLY A 357 8.85 15.80 -9.02
C GLY A 357 10.03 16.68 -9.43
N LYS A 358 11.22 16.23 -9.10
CA LYS A 358 12.46 16.86 -9.55
C LYS A 358 12.57 16.69 -11.06
N LYS A 359 12.70 17.80 -11.80
CA LYS A 359 12.98 17.73 -13.24
C LYS A 359 14.27 16.93 -13.46
N PRO A 360 14.29 15.97 -14.41
CA PRO A 360 15.52 15.27 -14.72
C PRO A 360 16.61 16.31 -15.04
N SER A 361 17.75 16.22 -14.37
CA SER A 361 18.89 17.08 -14.70
C SER A 361 19.21 16.87 -16.19
N PRO A 362 19.44 17.93 -16.97
CA PRO A 362 19.76 17.78 -18.38
C PRO A 362 20.95 16.81 -18.50
N ARG A 363 20.75 15.71 -19.21
CA ARG A 363 21.83 14.75 -19.46
C ARG A 363 23.00 15.53 -20.02
N LYS A 364 24.14 15.56 -19.33
CA LYS A 364 25.39 16.08 -19.90
C LYS A 364 25.56 15.36 -21.23
N ARG A 365 25.45 16.11 -22.33
CA ARG A 365 25.72 15.55 -23.66
C ARG A 365 27.10 14.94 -23.60
N VAL A 366 27.17 13.62 -23.64
CA VAL A 366 28.44 12.90 -23.81
C VAL A 366 28.91 13.30 -25.20
N LYS A 367 29.97 14.12 -25.27
CA LYS A 367 30.59 14.44 -26.55
C LYS A 367 30.99 13.10 -27.19
N PRO A 368 30.64 12.88 -28.46
CA PRO A 368 31.04 11.65 -29.14
C PRO A 368 32.57 11.57 -29.13
N ARG A 369 33.10 10.42 -28.70
CA ARG A 369 34.53 10.15 -28.78
C ARG A 369 34.98 10.33 -30.23
N PRO A 370 36.06 11.06 -30.51
CA PRO A 370 36.58 11.17 -31.88
C PRO A 370 36.94 9.76 -32.39
N VAL A 371 36.35 9.41 -33.51
CA VAL A 371 36.67 8.16 -34.22
C VAL A 371 38.12 8.23 -34.66
N SER A 372 38.98 7.39 -34.10
CA SER A 372 40.38 7.30 -34.53
C SER A 372 40.43 6.82 -36.00
N LYS A 373 40.96 7.65 -36.87
CA LYS A 373 41.20 7.26 -38.24
C LYS A 373 42.20 6.10 -38.29
N ALA A 374 41.70 4.88 -38.46
CA ALA A 374 42.55 3.72 -38.71
C ALA A 374 43.30 3.93 -40.03
N ARG A 375 44.63 4.02 -39.95
CA ARG A 375 45.52 4.07 -41.09
C ARG A 375 45.33 2.79 -41.95
N ARG A 376 44.78 2.92 -43.13
CA ARG A 376 44.84 1.91 -44.19
C ARG A 376 46.28 1.74 -44.65
N LYS A 377 46.96 0.68 -44.20
CA LYS A 377 48.22 0.25 -44.80
C LYS A 377 47.87 -0.51 -46.12
N SER A 378 48.21 0.12 -47.26
CA SER A 378 48.19 -0.51 -48.57
C SER A 378 49.21 -1.66 -48.59
N ARG A 379 48.75 -2.89 -48.78
CA ARG A 379 49.62 -4.01 -49.18
C ARG A 379 49.80 -3.96 -50.72
N ALA A 380 50.98 -3.46 -51.15
CA ALA A 380 51.41 -3.66 -52.51
C ALA A 380 51.77 -5.17 -52.71
N ARG A 381 51.12 -5.80 -53.67
CA ARG A 381 51.53 -7.10 -54.17
C ARG A 381 52.78 -6.91 -55.02
N LYS A 382 53.88 -7.62 -54.71
CA LYS A 382 54.93 -7.96 -55.68
C LYS A 382 54.80 -9.44 -56.04
N LYS A 383 54.92 -9.64 -57.33
CA LYS A 383 55.05 -10.85 -58.14
C LYS A 383 55.41 -12.13 -57.43
#